data_cea8c97c39b17895a9e0d4142e0c0674
#
_entry.id   cea8c97c39b17895a9e0d4142e0c0674
#
_cell.length_a   1.000
_cell.length_b   1.000
_cell.length_c   1.000
_cell.angle_alpha   90.00
_cell.angle_beta   90.00
_cell.angle_gamma   90.00
#
_symmetry.space_group_name_H-M   'P 1'
#
loop_
_entity.id
_entity.type
_entity.pdbx_description
1 polymer ?
#
loop_
_entity_poly.entity_id
_entity_poly.type
_entity_poly.pdbx_seq_one_letter_code
_entity_poly.pdbx_strand_id
1 'polypeptide(L)'
;IKSNDGKEIRKAFISDKGCSLLSADYNQIEMRILADLADVKELKKAFNNKEDIHSLTASQVFNVKIKDVTSELRRKAKAINFGIIYGISQYGLAKQISVTTSEADEFLKSYFKKFPEIKDYMSTTINFCRKSGYVNNIFGRRTHITGINDKNFNVRNFQERAAINAPIQGSASELMRMAMINIFEK
;
A
#
# COMPACT_ATOMS: atom_id res chain seq x y z
N ILE A 1 13.93 2.53 -11.46
CA ILE A 1 14.55 2.07 -12.72
C ILE A 1 15.76 1.21 -12.35
N LYS A 2 15.66 -0.13 -12.53
CA LYS A 2 16.71 -1.09 -12.10
C LYS A 2 17.65 -1.51 -13.26
N SER A 3 17.26 -1.25 -14.53
CA SER A 3 18.09 -1.56 -15.69
C SER A 3 19.24 -0.56 -15.87
N ASN A 4 20.30 -0.98 -16.55
CA ASN A 4 21.42 -0.08 -16.87
C ASN A 4 20.96 1.09 -17.74
N ASP A 5 20.12 0.85 -18.75
CA ASP A 5 19.57 1.90 -19.61
C ASP A 5 18.78 2.94 -18.80
N GLY A 6 18.02 2.49 -17.81
CA GLY A 6 17.29 3.39 -16.92
C GLY A 6 18.20 4.24 -16.01
N LYS A 7 19.39 3.75 -15.67
CA LYS A 7 20.39 4.57 -14.96
C LYS A 7 21.01 5.62 -15.89
N GLU A 8 21.23 5.27 -17.15
CA GLU A 8 21.75 6.22 -18.15
C GLU A 8 20.74 7.35 -18.43
N ILE A 9 19.43 7.01 -18.54
CA ILE A 9 18.37 8.03 -18.71
C ILE A 9 18.37 9.05 -17.57
N ARG A 10 18.68 8.64 -16.33
CA ARG A 10 18.75 9.59 -15.21
C ARG A 10 19.85 10.64 -15.37
N LYS A 11 20.92 10.36 -16.07
CA LYS A 11 22.01 11.30 -16.33
C LYS A 11 21.60 12.46 -17.26
N ALA A 12 20.50 12.29 -18.00
CA ALA A 12 19.95 13.35 -18.85
C ALA A 12 19.25 14.46 -18.05
N PHE A 13 18.87 14.18 -16.80
CA PHE A 13 18.27 15.18 -15.92
C PHE A 13 19.38 15.91 -15.18
N ILE A 14 19.66 17.13 -15.58
CA ILE A 14 20.67 18.00 -15.00
C ILE A 14 20.04 19.28 -14.48
N SER A 15 20.65 19.92 -13.51
CA SER A 15 20.26 21.25 -13.03
C SER A 15 20.97 22.34 -13.84
N ASP A 16 20.42 23.54 -13.83
CA ASP A 16 21.09 24.73 -14.34
C ASP A 16 22.33 25.07 -13.51
N LYS A 17 23.24 25.85 -14.10
CA LYS A 17 24.46 26.28 -13.40
C LYS A 17 24.11 27.06 -12.11
N GLY A 18 24.67 26.62 -10.99
CA GLY A 18 24.39 27.20 -9.69
C GLY A 18 23.15 26.67 -9.00
N CYS A 19 22.41 25.75 -9.61
CA CYS A 19 21.27 25.06 -9.03
C CYS A 19 21.58 23.60 -8.70
N SER A 20 20.71 22.96 -7.91
CA SER A 20 20.81 21.55 -7.57
C SER A 20 19.45 20.86 -7.80
N LEU A 21 19.47 19.62 -8.25
CA LEU A 21 18.26 18.78 -8.28
C LEU A 21 17.97 18.28 -6.87
N LEU A 22 16.79 18.58 -6.35
CA LEU A 22 16.28 18.03 -5.11
C LEU A 22 15.29 16.90 -5.41
N SER A 23 15.52 15.73 -4.84
CA SER A 23 14.56 14.62 -4.86
C SER A 23 14.09 14.34 -3.45
N ALA A 24 12.79 14.45 -3.22
CA ALA A 24 12.15 14.12 -1.95
C ALA A 24 11.03 13.09 -2.19
N ASP A 25 10.88 12.15 -1.27
CA ASP A 25 9.84 11.12 -1.33
C ASP A 25 9.25 10.89 0.06
N TYR A 26 7.94 10.69 0.11
CA TYR A 26 7.26 10.31 1.35
C TYR A 26 7.53 8.85 1.69
N ASN A 27 8.11 8.61 2.84
CA ASN A 27 8.39 7.26 3.30
C ASN A 27 7.09 6.50 3.62
N GLN A 28 6.78 5.47 2.80
CA GLN A 28 5.67 4.54 3.00
C GLN A 28 4.30 5.21 3.14
N ILE A 29 4.02 6.24 2.33
CA ILE A 29 2.81 7.07 2.44
C ILE A 29 1.53 6.24 2.42
N GLU A 30 1.41 5.25 1.53
CA GLU A 30 0.22 4.42 1.40
C GLU A 30 -0.03 3.56 2.66
N MET A 31 1.03 3.00 3.26
CA MET A 31 0.92 2.25 4.51
C MET A 31 0.51 3.13 5.69
N ARG A 32 0.96 4.39 5.72
CA ARG A 32 0.56 5.37 6.74
C ARG A 32 -0.90 5.74 6.60
N ILE A 33 -1.36 5.96 5.37
CA ILE A 33 -2.76 6.25 5.06
C ILE A 33 -3.64 5.04 5.39
N LEU A 34 -3.23 3.81 5.03
CA LEU A 34 -3.95 2.61 5.41
C LEU A 34 -4.06 2.45 6.94
N ALA A 35 -2.96 2.67 7.66
CA ALA A 35 -2.95 2.60 9.12
C ALA A 35 -3.92 3.60 9.75
N ASP A 36 -4.11 4.75 9.12
CA ASP A 36 -5.06 5.76 9.57
C ASP A 36 -6.51 5.43 9.19
N LEU A 37 -6.78 5.10 7.94
CA LEU A 37 -8.10 4.74 7.44
C LEU A 37 -8.69 3.50 8.13
N ALA A 38 -7.85 2.51 8.42
CA ALA A 38 -8.25 1.28 9.11
C ALA A 38 -8.13 1.37 10.65
N ASP A 39 -7.67 2.50 11.18
CA ASP A 39 -7.40 2.73 12.62
C ASP A 39 -6.51 1.66 13.27
N VAL A 40 -5.48 1.19 12.59
CA VAL A 40 -4.55 0.17 13.10
C VAL A 40 -3.58 0.80 14.10
N LYS A 41 -3.92 0.76 15.38
CA LYS A 41 -3.16 1.39 16.47
C LYS A 41 -1.71 0.95 16.53
N GLU A 42 -1.44 -0.34 16.30
CA GLU A 42 -0.10 -0.90 16.31
C GLU A 42 0.79 -0.29 15.21
N LEU A 43 0.26 -0.17 13.98
CA LEU A 43 0.98 0.46 12.88
C LEU A 43 1.17 1.96 13.10
N LYS A 44 0.15 2.68 13.59
CA LYS A 44 0.26 4.10 13.96
C LYS A 44 1.36 4.31 14.99
N LYS A 45 1.40 3.50 16.05
CA LYS A 45 2.45 3.55 17.09
C LYS A 45 3.84 3.28 16.51
N ALA A 46 3.98 2.24 15.68
CA ALA A 46 5.26 1.91 15.06
C ALA A 46 5.75 3.03 14.13
N PHE A 47 4.87 3.67 13.35
CA PHE A 47 5.23 4.84 12.55
C PHE A 47 5.68 6.04 13.39
N ASN A 48 5.01 6.32 14.51
CA ASN A 48 5.38 7.40 15.42
C ASN A 48 6.74 7.15 16.08
N ASN A 49 7.04 5.89 16.38
CA ASN A 49 8.33 5.46 16.94
C ASN A 49 9.44 5.34 15.87
N LYS A 50 9.15 5.61 14.60
CA LYS A 50 10.07 5.44 13.45
C LYS A 50 10.58 3.98 13.29
N GLU A 51 9.77 3.01 13.70
CA GLU A 51 10.07 1.59 13.56
C GLU A 51 9.94 1.15 12.09
N ASP A 52 10.68 0.11 11.70
CA ASP A 52 10.56 -0.48 10.37
C ASP A 52 9.34 -1.40 10.29
N ILE A 53 8.26 -0.89 9.67
CA ILE A 53 6.99 -1.59 9.51
C ILE A 53 7.15 -2.93 8.80
N HIS A 54 8.05 -3.04 7.84
CA HIS A 54 8.24 -4.31 7.14
C HIS A 54 8.91 -5.36 8.03
N SER A 55 9.82 -4.95 8.92
CA SER A 55 10.39 -5.82 9.93
C SER A 55 9.38 -6.20 11.01
N LEU A 56 8.53 -5.25 11.43
CA LEU A 56 7.42 -5.53 12.34
C LEU A 56 6.46 -6.56 11.74
N THR A 57 6.00 -6.35 10.52
CA THR A 57 5.13 -7.30 9.81
C THR A 57 5.80 -8.67 9.65
N ALA A 58 7.09 -8.70 9.30
CA ALA A 58 7.83 -9.96 9.17
C ALA A 58 7.87 -10.74 10.48
N SER A 59 8.17 -10.07 11.58
CA SER A 59 8.16 -10.65 12.92
C SER A 59 6.82 -11.29 13.25
N GLN A 60 5.73 -10.62 12.91
CA GLN A 60 4.39 -11.05 13.24
C GLN A 60 3.84 -12.14 12.32
N VAL A 61 4.05 -12.01 11.00
CA VAL A 61 3.53 -12.96 10.01
C VAL A 61 4.30 -14.27 10.01
N PHE A 62 5.62 -14.21 10.19
CA PHE A 62 6.49 -15.39 10.22
C PHE A 62 6.80 -15.90 11.63
N ASN A 63 6.21 -15.25 12.66
CA ASN A 63 6.38 -15.63 14.06
C ASN A 63 7.85 -15.74 14.51
N VAL A 64 8.66 -14.75 14.13
CA VAL A 64 10.07 -14.62 14.51
C VAL A 64 10.27 -13.36 15.36
N LYS A 65 11.28 -13.34 16.23
CA LYS A 65 11.61 -12.12 16.98
C LYS A 65 12.11 -11.05 16.01
N ILE A 66 11.79 -9.79 16.29
CA ILE A 66 12.14 -8.66 15.40
C ILE A 66 13.64 -8.58 15.09
N LYS A 67 14.50 -8.96 16.06
CA LYS A 67 15.96 -9.01 15.91
C LYS A 67 16.44 -10.13 15.00
N ASP A 68 15.62 -11.16 14.79
CA ASP A 68 15.93 -12.33 13.98
C ASP A 68 15.33 -12.23 12.56
N VAL A 69 14.73 -11.08 12.24
CA VAL A 69 14.18 -10.80 10.91
C VAL A 69 15.32 -10.62 9.91
N THR A 70 15.45 -11.58 8.99
CA THR A 70 16.42 -11.51 7.90
C THR A 70 15.97 -10.53 6.81
N SER A 71 16.91 -10.09 5.95
CA SER A 71 16.60 -9.24 4.79
C SER A 71 15.60 -9.90 3.84
N GLU A 72 15.61 -11.23 3.74
CA GLU A 72 14.66 -11.99 2.93
C GLU A 72 13.26 -11.97 3.53
N LEU A 73 13.10 -12.24 4.83
CA LEU A 73 11.80 -12.15 5.52
C LEU A 73 11.23 -10.74 5.44
N ARG A 74 12.07 -9.73 5.63
CA ARG A 74 11.69 -8.32 5.47
C ARG A 74 11.20 -8.02 4.04
N ARG A 75 11.88 -8.55 3.02
CA ARG A 75 11.47 -8.41 1.62
C ARG A 75 10.11 -9.09 1.33
N LYS A 76 9.90 -10.31 1.88
CA LYS A 76 8.62 -11.00 1.78
C LYS A 76 7.50 -10.22 2.48
N ALA A 77 7.73 -9.73 3.69
CA ALA A 77 6.78 -8.89 4.42
C ALA A 77 6.45 -7.59 3.68
N LYS A 78 7.45 -6.96 3.05
CA LYS A 78 7.22 -5.80 2.18
C LYS A 78 6.27 -6.14 1.03
N ALA A 79 6.47 -7.29 0.38
CA ALA A 79 5.59 -7.74 -0.70
C ALA A 79 4.16 -8.04 -0.19
N ILE A 80 4.01 -8.60 1.02
CA ILE A 80 2.72 -8.83 1.66
C ILE A 80 2.02 -7.51 1.95
N ASN A 81 2.70 -6.55 2.61
CA ASN A 81 2.14 -5.24 2.95
C ASN A 81 1.60 -4.51 1.72
N PHE A 82 2.41 -4.40 0.66
CA PHE A 82 1.97 -3.77 -0.58
C PHE A 82 0.92 -4.60 -1.32
N GLY A 83 1.09 -5.93 -1.35
CA GLY A 83 0.14 -6.83 -1.97
C GLY A 83 -1.26 -6.67 -1.38
N ILE A 84 -1.37 -6.56 -0.06
CA ILE A 84 -2.65 -6.39 0.64
C ILE A 84 -3.29 -5.05 0.29
N ILE A 85 -2.53 -3.95 0.28
CA ILE A 85 -3.03 -2.64 -0.17
C ILE A 85 -3.65 -2.75 -1.57
N TYR A 86 -3.03 -3.52 -2.47
CA TYR A 86 -3.51 -3.70 -3.84
C TYR A 86 -4.48 -4.87 -4.04
N GLY A 87 -4.95 -5.48 -2.95
CA GLY A 87 -5.90 -6.59 -2.98
C GLY A 87 -5.35 -7.83 -3.68
N ILE A 88 -4.09 -8.18 -3.42
CA ILE A 88 -3.43 -9.33 -4.03
C ILE A 88 -4.12 -10.63 -3.64
N SER A 89 -4.28 -11.53 -4.60
CA SER A 89 -4.73 -12.90 -4.33
C SER A 89 -3.57 -13.77 -3.81
N GLN A 90 -3.91 -14.88 -3.14
CA GLN A 90 -2.93 -15.89 -2.73
C GLN A 90 -2.04 -16.36 -3.89
N TYR A 91 -2.61 -16.52 -5.10
CA TYR A 91 -1.84 -16.89 -6.30
C TYR A 91 -0.84 -15.80 -6.72
N GLY A 92 -1.27 -14.55 -6.70
CA GLY A 92 -0.42 -13.40 -7.02
C GLY A 92 0.71 -13.26 -6.01
N LEU A 93 0.41 -13.40 -4.72
CA LEU A 93 1.40 -13.34 -3.65
C LEU A 93 2.40 -14.50 -3.76
N ALA A 94 1.94 -15.74 -3.93
CA ALA A 94 2.76 -16.92 -4.11
C ALA A 94 3.82 -16.73 -5.21
N LYS A 95 3.39 -16.22 -6.37
CA LYS A 95 4.27 -15.90 -7.49
C LYS A 95 5.29 -14.79 -7.16
N GLN A 96 4.84 -13.75 -6.43
CA GLN A 96 5.67 -12.58 -6.13
C GLN A 96 6.78 -12.87 -5.13
N ILE A 97 6.54 -13.75 -4.14
CA ILE A 97 7.51 -14.10 -3.09
C ILE A 97 8.11 -15.50 -3.25
N SER A 98 7.80 -16.18 -4.37
CA SER A 98 8.33 -17.51 -4.73
C SER A 98 8.08 -18.56 -3.64
N VAL A 99 6.83 -18.71 -3.25
CA VAL A 99 6.33 -19.73 -2.30
C VAL A 99 5.16 -20.48 -2.92
N THR A 100 4.71 -21.54 -2.24
CA THR A 100 3.48 -22.26 -2.63
C THR A 100 2.24 -21.41 -2.38
N THR A 101 1.15 -21.72 -3.07
CA THR A 101 -0.13 -21.03 -2.87
C THR A 101 -0.67 -21.24 -1.45
N SER A 102 -0.43 -22.43 -0.86
CA SER A 102 -0.82 -22.75 0.51
C SER A 102 -0.08 -21.87 1.52
N GLU A 103 1.24 -21.72 1.38
CA GLU A 103 2.04 -20.85 2.24
C GLU A 103 1.62 -19.38 2.11
N ALA A 104 1.34 -18.92 0.87
CA ALA A 104 0.86 -17.57 0.65
C ALA A 104 -0.51 -17.32 1.33
N ASP A 105 -1.40 -18.30 1.31
CA ASP A 105 -2.70 -18.24 1.98
C ASP A 105 -2.52 -18.18 3.52
N GLU A 106 -1.62 -18.99 4.07
CA GLU A 106 -1.28 -18.94 5.50
C GLU A 106 -0.72 -17.59 5.91
N PHE A 107 0.15 -17.00 5.11
CA PHE A 107 0.69 -15.65 5.37
C PHE A 107 -0.40 -14.58 5.34
N LEU A 108 -1.33 -14.64 4.38
CA LEU A 108 -2.47 -13.71 4.34
C LEU A 108 -3.39 -13.91 5.55
N LYS A 109 -3.69 -15.15 5.94
CA LYS A 109 -4.48 -15.45 7.14
C LYS A 109 -3.80 -14.94 8.40
N SER A 110 -2.50 -15.17 8.55
CA SER A 110 -1.70 -14.69 9.67
C SER A 110 -1.70 -13.16 9.74
N TYR A 111 -1.54 -12.49 8.60
CA TYR A 111 -1.59 -11.03 8.51
C TYR A 111 -2.94 -10.47 8.97
N PHE A 112 -4.06 -10.99 8.44
CA PHE A 112 -5.39 -10.52 8.82
C PHE A 112 -5.81 -10.92 10.24
N LYS A 113 -5.25 -11.99 10.79
CA LYS A 113 -5.37 -12.32 12.22
C LYS A 113 -4.67 -11.28 13.09
N LYS A 114 -3.56 -10.73 12.63
CA LYS A 114 -2.75 -9.74 13.35
C LYS A 114 -3.29 -8.32 13.20
N PHE A 115 -3.81 -8.00 12.03
CA PHE A 115 -4.39 -6.70 11.69
C PHE A 115 -5.85 -6.87 11.22
N PRO A 116 -6.77 -7.27 12.11
CA PRO A 116 -8.17 -7.49 11.75
C PRO A 116 -8.85 -6.20 11.24
N GLU A 117 -8.40 -5.04 11.74
CA GLU A 117 -8.93 -3.73 11.37
C GLU A 117 -8.76 -3.44 9.86
N ILE A 118 -7.70 -3.97 9.23
CA ILE A 118 -7.49 -3.85 7.79
C ILE A 118 -8.54 -4.64 7.02
N LYS A 119 -8.88 -5.84 7.50
CA LYS A 119 -9.94 -6.66 6.89
C LYS A 119 -11.31 -5.98 7.02
N ASP A 120 -11.57 -5.38 8.17
CA ASP A 120 -12.81 -4.64 8.44
C ASP A 120 -12.91 -3.39 7.56
N TYR A 121 -11.82 -2.64 7.41
CA TYR A 121 -11.73 -1.52 6.46
C TYR A 121 -12.07 -1.95 5.03
N MET A 122 -11.47 -3.04 4.55
CA MET A 122 -11.73 -3.56 3.20
C MET A 122 -13.21 -3.91 3.02
N SER A 123 -13.78 -4.67 3.96
CA SER A 123 -15.18 -5.10 3.92
C SER A 123 -16.14 -3.92 3.95
N THR A 124 -15.90 -2.97 4.84
CA THR A 124 -16.71 -1.77 5.00
C THR A 124 -16.66 -0.88 3.75
N THR A 125 -15.45 -0.71 3.18
CA THR A 125 -15.25 0.10 1.97
C THR A 125 -15.97 -0.52 0.76
N ILE A 126 -15.87 -1.83 0.56
CA ILE A 126 -16.60 -2.54 -0.50
C ILE A 126 -18.10 -2.38 -0.32
N ASN A 127 -18.61 -2.61 0.90
CA ASN A 127 -20.05 -2.52 1.19
C ASN A 127 -20.58 -1.10 0.99
N PHE A 128 -19.83 -0.08 1.40
CA PHE A 128 -20.15 1.31 1.12
C PHE A 128 -20.18 1.58 -0.39
N CYS A 129 -19.15 1.15 -1.10
CA CYS A 129 -19.05 1.35 -2.55
C CYS A 129 -20.20 0.66 -3.31
N ARG A 130 -20.61 -0.53 -2.90
CA ARG A 130 -21.76 -1.24 -3.51
C ARG A 130 -23.08 -0.49 -3.37
N LYS A 131 -23.26 0.26 -2.28
CA LYS A 131 -24.46 1.07 -2.01
C LYS A 131 -24.41 2.42 -2.71
N SER A 132 -23.25 3.07 -2.72
CA SER A 132 -23.10 4.46 -3.17
C SER A 132 -22.60 4.61 -4.60
N GLY A 133 -21.92 3.59 -5.16
CA GLY A 133 -21.27 3.63 -6.48
C GLY A 133 -19.92 4.36 -6.49
N TYR A 134 -19.43 4.82 -5.34
CA TYR A 134 -18.16 5.54 -5.22
C TYR A 134 -17.49 5.28 -3.87
N VAL A 135 -16.24 5.68 -3.76
CA VAL A 135 -15.49 5.78 -2.48
C VAL A 135 -14.89 7.17 -2.34
N ASN A 136 -14.54 7.56 -1.12
CA ASN A 136 -13.92 8.86 -0.83
C ASN A 136 -12.48 8.68 -0.35
N ASN A 137 -11.59 9.61 -0.73
CA ASN A 137 -10.31 9.76 -0.07
C ASN A 137 -10.48 10.55 1.25
N ILE A 138 -9.38 10.72 2.04
CA ILE A 138 -9.40 11.43 3.34
C ILE A 138 -9.78 12.92 3.20
N PHE A 139 -9.71 13.50 2.01
CA PHE A 139 -10.08 14.88 1.70
C PHE A 139 -11.50 14.99 1.13
N GLY A 140 -12.27 13.90 1.09
CA GLY A 140 -13.64 13.88 0.59
C GLY A 140 -13.78 13.81 -0.93
N ARG A 141 -12.68 13.69 -1.69
CA ARG A 141 -12.73 13.52 -3.15
C ARG A 141 -13.32 12.16 -3.49
N ARG A 142 -14.34 12.14 -4.34
CA ARG A 142 -15.02 10.93 -4.80
C ARG A 142 -14.32 10.28 -5.98
N THR A 143 -14.23 8.95 -5.91
CA THR A 143 -13.84 8.09 -7.04
C THR A 143 -14.98 7.14 -7.32
N HIS A 144 -15.60 7.28 -8.49
CA HIS A 144 -16.69 6.41 -8.93
C HIS A 144 -16.13 5.06 -9.38
N ILE A 145 -16.76 3.98 -8.93
CA ILE A 145 -16.38 2.60 -9.25
C ILE A 145 -17.52 1.94 -10.03
N THR A 146 -17.48 2.09 -11.33
CA THR A 146 -18.45 1.46 -12.22
C THR A 146 -18.19 -0.05 -12.27
N GLY A 147 -19.23 -0.86 -12.17
CA GLY A 147 -19.09 -2.33 -12.20
C GLY A 147 -18.81 -2.99 -10.85
N ILE A 148 -18.88 -2.26 -9.71
CA ILE A 148 -18.75 -2.85 -8.36
C ILE A 148 -19.81 -3.92 -8.07
N ASN A 149 -20.96 -3.83 -8.72
CA ASN A 149 -22.07 -4.80 -8.64
C ASN A 149 -22.23 -5.63 -9.93
N ASP A 150 -21.20 -5.71 -10.78
CA ASP A 150 -21.25 -6.47 -12.03
C ASP A 150 -21.52 -7.97 -11.76
N LYS A 151 -22.31 -8.60 -12.63
CA LYS A 151 -22.59 -10.04 -12.55
C LYS A 151 -21.36 -10.89 -12.83
N ASN A 152 -20.46 -10.41 -13.70
CA ASN A 152 -19.20 -11.07 -13.99
C ASN A 152 -18.27 -11.00 -12.79
N PHE A 153 -17.91 -12.17 -12.26
CA PHE A 153 -17.04 -12.30 -11.10
C PHE A 153 -15.67 -11.58 -11.28
N ASN A 154 -15.07 -11.71 -12.47
CA ASN A 154 -13.74 -11.11 -12.71
C ASN A 154 -13.81 -9.59 -12.72
N VAL A 155 -14.84 -9.01 -13.34
CA VAL A 155 -15.09 -7.56 -13.36
C VAL A 155 -15.34 -7.08 -11.93
N ARG A 156 -16.26 -7.71 -11.23
CA ARG A 156 -16.58 -7.36 -9.85
C ARG A 156 -15.36 -7.42 -8.92
N ASN A 157 -14.58 -8.49 -8.96
CA ASN A 157 -13.39 -8.65 -8.14
C ASN A 157 -12.31 -7.60 -8.46
N PHE A 158 -12.16 -7.21 -9.73
CA PHE A 158 -11.30 -6.10 -10.11
C PHE A 158 -11.78 -4.78 -9.52
N GLN A 159 -13.07 -4.50 -9.57
CA GLN A 159 -13.67 -3.28 -9.06
C GLN A 159 -13.66 -3.22 -7.52
N GLU A 160 -13.78 -4.34 -6.82
CA GLU A 160 -13.60 -4.43 -5.37
C GLU A 160 -12.18 -4.03 -4.95
N ARG A 161 -11.17 -4.50 -5.68
CA ARG A 161 -9.77 -4.06 -5.46
C ARG A 161 -9.59 -2.57 -5.74
N ALA A 162 -10.18 -2.06 -6.81
CA ALA A 162 -10.15 -0.64 -7.14
C ALA A 162 -10.81 0.20 -6.03
N ALA A 163 -11.93 -0.26 -5.47
CA ALA A 163 -12.63 0.42 -4.37
C ALA A 163 -11.79 0.49 -3.09
N ILE A 164 -11.05 -0.58 -2.74
CA ILE A 164 -10.15 -0.60 -1.58
C ILE A 164 -8.98 0.37 -1.78
N ASN A 165 -8.41 0.40 -2.99
CA ASN A 165 -7.20 1.16 -3.31
C ASN A 165 -7.46 2.65 -3.49
N ALA A 166 -8.58 3.03 -4.09
CA ALA A 166 -8.84 4.40 -4.47
C ALA A 166 -8.78 5.40 -3.30
N PRO A 167 -9.30 5.11 -2.08
CA PRO A 167 -9.13 5.99 -0.93
C PRO A 167 -7.66 6.19 -0.56
N ILE A 168 -6.85 5.14 -0.59
CA ILE A 168 -5.44 5.17 -0.19
C ILE A 168 -4.61 5.94 -1.22
N GLN A 169 -4.68 5.53 -2.48
CA GLN A 169 -3.91 6.14 -3.57
C GLN A 169 -4.36 7.57 -3.85
N GLY A 170 -5.67 7.82 -3.81
CA GLY A 170 -6.23 9.16 -3.98
C GLY A 170 -5.80 10.12 -2.88
N SER A 171 -5.70 9.63 -1.63
CA SER A 171 -5.17 10.43 -0.51
C SER A 171 -3.68 10.72 -0.68
N ALA A 172 -2.88 9.73 -1.07
CA ALA A 172 -1.45 9.90 -1.32
C ALA A 172 -1.19 10.91 -2.44
N SER A 173 -1.94 10.83 -3.53
CA SER A 173 -1.86 11.77 -4.66
C SER A 173 -2.22 13.20 -4.26
N GLU A 174 -3.26 13.37 -3.44
CA GLU A 174 -3.68 14.69 -2.95
C GLU A 174 -2.63 15.30 -2.01
N LEU A 175 -2.07 14.52 -1.08
CA LEU A 175 -0.98 14.96 -0.22
C LEU A 175 0.24 15.41 -1.02
N MET A 176 0.61 14.65 -2.06
CA MET A 176 1.71 15.02 -2.96
C MET A 176 1.42 16.34 -3.67
N ARG A 177 0.20 16.51 -4.19
CA ARG A 177 -0.21 17.75 -4.86
C ARG A 177 -0.15 18.95 -3.93
N MET A 178 -0.64 18.81 -2.70
CA MET A 178 -0.56 19.87 -1.68
C MET A 178 0.88 20.23 -1.34
N ALA A 179 1.75 19.23 -1.21
CA ALA A 179 3.18 19.45 -0.97
C ALA A 179 3.85 20.21 -2.12
N MET A 180 3.54 19.86 -3.37
CA MET A 180 4.06 20.56 -4.56
C MET A 180 3.62 22.02 -4.58
N ILE A 181 2.35 22.32 -4.28
CA ILE A 181 1.83 23.70 -4.21
C ILE A 181 2.59 24.47 -3.10
N ASN A 182 2.68 23.90 -1.90
CA ASN A 182 3.34 24.55 -0.78
C ASN A 182 4.85 24.81 -1.02
N ILE A 183 5.52 23.96 -1.79
CA ILE A 183 6.92 24.16 -2.18
C ILE A 183 7.04 25.29 -3.23
N PHE A 184 6.09 25.38 -4.14
CA PHE A 184 6.08 26.40 -5.18
C PHE A 184 5.79 27.81 -4.64
N GLU A 185 4.96 27.92 -3.60
CA GLU A 185 4.56 29.19 -2.99
C GLU A 185 5.60 29.74 -1.99
N LYS A 186 6.64 28.98 -1.67
CA LYS A 186 7.76 29.40 -0.77
C LYS A 186 9.00 29.82 -1.53
#